data_8e259ed0dd1b918ead4be9114a01a7bb
#
_entry.id   8e259ed0dd1b918ead4be9114a01a7bb
#
_cell.length_a   1.000
_cell.length_b   1.000
_cell.length_c   1.000
_cell.angle_alpha   90.00
_cell.angle_beta   90.00
_cell.angle_gamma   90.00
#
_symmetry.space_group_name_H-M   'P 1'
#
loop_
_entity.id
_entity.type
_entity.pdbx_description
1 polymer ?
#
loop_
_entity_poly.entity_id
_entity_poly.type
_entity_poly.pdbx_seq_one_letter_code
_entity_poly.pdbx_strand_id
1 'polypeptide(L)'
;VWLTASADNTDLQATLSEIRPDGDETYIETGWLRATHRKLDSATSTELDPRPTHQEADAEPLSATEPALNRISISPVVHAFRKGSRIRVTLTAPGGDRPLWMWKTIDDGTTEVTVHSTVATPSSLVLPVVEGTRAGGPLPACNALRGQPCRRYLPTSNATTG
;
A
#
# COMPACT_ATOMS: atom_id res chain seq x y z
N VAL A 1 5.74 -2.53 5.67
CA VAL A 1 5.08 -1.71 6.68
C VAL A 1 5.20 -2.38 8.04
N TRP A 2 5.75 -1.66 9.02
CA TRP A 2 5.72 -2.07 10.42
C TRP A 2 4.45 -1.55 11.06
N LEU A 3 3.67 -2.43 11.71
CA LEU A 3 2.43 -2.03 12.36
C LEU A 3 2.14 -2.84 13.63
N THR A 4 1.34 -2.22 14.50
CA THR A 4 0.61 -2.86 15.59
C THR A 4 -0.90 -2.73 15.30
N ALA A 5 -1.72 -3.61 15.87
CA ALA A 5 -3.17 -3.53 15.73
C ALA A 5 -3.86 -3.88 17.05
N SER A 6 -5.02 -3.29 17.30
CA SER A 6 -5.84 -3.58 18.48
C SER A 6 -6.50 -4.97 18.44
N ALA A 7 -6.63 -5.54 17.24
CA ALA A 7 -7.10 -6.91 17.02
C ALA A 7 -5.91 -7.81 16.58
N ASP A 8 -6.06 -9.12 16.72
CA ASP A 8 -5.05 -10.12 16.34
C ASP A 8 -4.91 -10.29 14.81
N ASN A 9 -5.82 -9.72 14.02
CA ASN A 9 -5.80 -9.77 12.57
C ASN A 9 -6.38 -8.49 11.96
N THR A 10 -5.93 -8.15 10.76
CA THR A 10 -6.50 -7.08 9.92
C THR A 10 -6.17 -7.32 8.45
N ASP A 11 -7.00 -6.80 7.57
CA ASP A 11 -6.73 -6.78 6.14
C ASP A 11 -6.15 -5.42 5.73
N LEU A 12 -5.10 -5.45 4.92
CA LEU A 12 -4.35 -4.27 4.47
C LEU A 12 -4.46 -4.12 2.97
N GLN A 13 -4.70 -2.90 2.53
CA GLN A 13 -4.58 -2.48 1.14
C GLN A 13 -3.57 -1.35 1.05
N ALA A 14 -2.51 -1.53 0.26
CA ALA A 14 -1.56 -0.47 -0.07
C ALA A 14 -1.86 0.02 -1.49
N THR A 15 -2.23 1.28 -1.64
CA THR A 15 -2.47 1.91 -2.94
C THR A 15 -1.35 2.88 -3.25
N LEU A 16 -0.73 2.70 -4.42
CA LEU A 16 0.26 3.60 -4.99
C LEU A 16 -0.44 4.58 -5.92
N SER A 17 -0.20 5.87 -5.72
CA SER A 17 -0.70 6.94 -6.58
C SER A 17 0.37 7.98 -6.88
N GLU A 18 0.19 8.71 -7.99
CA GLU A 18 0.97 9.89 -8.34
C GLU A 18 0.18 11.14 -8.02
N ILE A 19 0.76 12.03 -7.22
CA ILE A 19 0.31 13.40 -7.11
C ILE A 19 1.03 14.18 -8.19
N ARG A 20 0.31 14.59 -9.21
CA ARG A 20 0.80 15.21 -10.43
C ARG A 20 1.16 16.68 -10.23
N PRO A 21 2.02 17.25 -11.10
CA PRO A 21 2.36 18.68 -11.01
C PRO A 21 1.17 19.63 -11.20
N ASP A 22 0.11 19.20 -11.93
CA ASP A 22 -1.12 19.95 -12.12
C ASP A 22 -2.08 19.93 -10.91
N GLY A 23 -1.70 19.18 -9.87
CA GLY A 23 -2.46 19.07 -8.63
C GLY A 23 -3.54 18.00 -8.64
N ASP A 24 -3.58 17.15 -9.66
CA ASP A 24 -4.43 15.98 -9.69
C ASP A 24 -3.71 14.75 -9.13
N GLU A 25 -4.46 13.80 -8.62
CA GLU A 25 -3.97 12.50 -8.15
C GLU A 25 -4.47 11.41 -9.06
N THR A 26 -3.56 10.59 -9.59
CA THR A 26 -3.89 9.44 -10.41
C THR A 26 -3.45 8.15 -9.74
N TYR A 27 -4.32 7.16 -9.78
CA TYR A 27 -4.03 5.80 -9.32
C TYR A 27 -2.96 5.16 -10.21
N ILE A 28 -2.10 4.38 -9.59
CA ILE A 28 -1.08 3.58 -10.29
C ILE A 28 -1.37 2.09 -10.10
N GLU A 29 -1.26 1.60 -8.87
CA GLU A 29 -1.44 0.18 -8.58
C GLU A 29 -1.75 -0.08 -7.10
N THR A 30 -2.21 -1.28 -6.80
CA THR A 30 -2.59 -1.68 -5.44
C THR A 30 -2.07 -3.08 -5.12
N GLY A 31 -1.75 -3.29 -3.86
CA GLY A 31 -1.48 -4.60 -3.29
C GLY A 31 -2.28 -4.84 -2.02
N TRP A 32 -2.45 -6.11 -1.66
CA TRP A 32 -3.23 -6.53 -0.49
C TRP A 32 -2.50 -7.57 0.34
N LEU A 33 -2.78 -7.56 1.63
CA LEU A 33 -2.27 -8.57 2.54
C LEU A 33 -3.24 -8.76 3.71
N ARG A 34 -3.58 -10.01 4.03
CA ARG A 34 -4.11 -10.35 5.33
C ARG A 34 -2.96 -10.44 6.31
N ALA A 35 -2.93 -9.60 7.34
CA ALA A 35 -1.75 -9.38 8.16
C ALA A 35 -1.29 -10.63 8.94
N THR A 36 -2.20 -11.54 9.30
CA THR A 36 -1.83 -12.83 9.88
C THR A 36 -1.08 -13.74 8.92
N HIS A 37 -1.21 -13.54 7.60
CA HIS A 37 -0.54 -14.33 6.55
C HIS A 37 0.72 -13.61 6.02
N ARG A 38 1.45 -12.89 6.88
CA ARG A 38 2.66 -12.14 6.52
C ARG A 38 3.91 -12.97 6.36
N LYS A 39 3.91 -14.24 6.81
CA LYS A 39 5.05 -15.14 6.65
C LYS A 39 5.33 -15.39 5.18
N LEU A 40 6.57 -15.13 4.77
CA LEU A 40 6.97 -15.28 3.37
C LEU A 40 7.48 -16.69 3.06
N ASP A 41 7.21 -17.14 1.85
CA ASP A 41 7.91 -18.28 1.25
C ASP A 41 9.34 -17.86 0.92
N SER A 42 10.29 -18.33 1.69
CA SER A 42 11.72 -17.98 1.56
C SER A 42 12.37 -18.48 0.26
N ALA A 43 11.76 -19.48 -0.41
CA ALA A 43 12.29 -20.04 -1.65
C ALA A 43 11.93 -19.17 -2.87
N THR A 44 10.80 -18.45 -2.83
CA THR A 44 10.27 -17.72 -3.98
C THR A 44 10.16 -16.22 -3.77
N SER A 45 10.18 -15.73 -2.52
CA SER A 45 10.10 -14.31 -2.23
C SER A 45 11.38 -13.56 -2.57
N THR A 46 11.19 -12.35 -3.07
CA THR A 46 12.27 -11.35 -3.21
C THR A 46 11.86 -10.05 -2.50
N GLU A 47 12.76 -9.08 -2.43
CA GLU A 47 12.44 -7.78 -1.86
C GLU A 47 11.36 -7.05 -2.68
N LEU A 48 11.39 -7.20 -4.02
CA LEU A 48 10.43 -6.57 -4.95
C LEU A 48 9.15 -7.39 -5.14
N ASP A 49 9.17 -8.67 -4.81
CA ASP A 49 8.03 -9.58 -4.94
C ASP A 49 7.92 -10.46 -3.68
N PRO A 50 7.46 -9.89 -2.56
CA PRO A 50 7.20 -10.66 -1.35
C PRO A 50 6.00 -11.58 -1.57
N ARG A 51 6.21 -12.88 -1.40
CA ARG A 51 5.19 -13.93 -1.59
C ARG A 51 4.87 -14.60 -0.27
N PRO A 52 3.70 -14.30 0.33
CA PRO A 52 3.24 -15.03 1.50
C PRO A 52 3.04 -16.52 1.21
N THR A 53 3.26 -17.37 2.23
CA THR A 53 3.06 -18.82 2.08
C THR A 53 1.60 -19.20 1.89
N HIS A 54 0.67 -18.35 2.34
CA HIS A 54 -0.78 -18.61 2.35
C HIS A 54 -1.18 -19.91 3.06
N GLN A 55 -0.31 -20.45 3.93
CA GLN A 55 -0.59 -21.64 4.73
C GLN A 55 -1.29 -21.24 6.03
N GLU A 56 -2.35 -21.94 6.40
CA GLU A 56 -3.05 -21.71 7.68
C GLU A 56 -2.12 -21.91 8.89
N ALA A 57 -1.24 -22.93 8.82
CA ALA A 57 -0.27 -23.23 9.86
C ALA A 57 0.80 -22.13 10.05
N ASP A 58 0.94 -21.24 9.09
CA ASP A 58 1.89 -20.11 9.12
C ASP A 58 1.23 -18.80 9.57
N ALA A 59 -0.04 -18.85 9.93
CA ALA A 59 -0.75 -17.67 10.42
C ALA A 59 -0.20 -17.24 11.78
N GLU A 60 0.17 -15.96 11.88
CA GLU A 60 0.71 -15.35 13.09
C GLU A 60 -0.15 -14.16 13.50
N PRO A 61 -0.74 -14.14 14.70
CA PRO A 61 -1.53 -13.01 15.16
C PRO A 61 -0.72 -11.72 15.23
N LEU A 62 -1.40 -10.59 15.13
CA LEU A 62 -0.86 -9.27 15.42
C LEU A 62 -0.90 -9.01 16.93
N SER A 63 -0.20 -7.97 17.35
CA SER A 63 -0.16 -7.50 18.72
C SER A 63 -0.47 -6.01 18.78
N ALA A 64 -1.08 -5.57 19.87
CA ALA A 64 -1.30 -4.16 20.14
C ALA A 64 0.00 -3.43 20.59
N THR A 65 1.01 -4.16 21.02
CA THR A 65 2.24 -3.58 21.59
C THR A 65 3.52 -3.94 20.83
N GLU A 66 3.52 -5.10 20.13
CA GLU A 66 4.70 -5.58 19.42
C GLU A 66 4.55 -5.33 17.91
N PRO A 67 5.34 -4.42 17.31
CA PRO A 67 5.26 -4.16 15.89
C PRO A 67 5.67 -5.36 15.05
N ALA A 68 4.83 -5.71 14.06
CA ALA A 68 5.08 -6.76 13.10
C ALA A 68 5.36 -6.19 11.70
N LEU A 69 6.34 -6.76 11.00
CA LEU A 69 6.63 -6.39 9.62
C LEU A 69 5.69 -7.08 8.64
N ASN A 70 4.92 -6.28 7.91
CA ASN A 70 3.99 -6.72 6.88
C ASN A 70 4.51 -6.26 5.51
N ARG A 71 4.89 -7.20 4.65
CA ARG A 71 5.34 -6.93 3.29
C ARG A 71 4.19 -7.14 2.32
N ILE A 72 3.75 -6.05 1.69
CA ILE A 72 2.62 -6.04 0.76
C ILE A 72 3.18 -5.99 -0.66
N SER A 73 2.94 -7.05 -1.44
CA SER A 73 3.27 -7.05 -2.86
C SER A 73 2.32 -6.15 -3.62
N ILE A 74 2.86 -5.16 -4.31
CA ILE A 74 2.11 -4.34 -5.28
C ILE A 74 2.32 -4.97 -6.65
N SER A 75 1.24 -5.16 -7.40
CA SER A 75 1.30 -5.79 -8.72
C SER A 75 2.28 -5.06 -9.64
N PRO A 76 3.03 -5.77 -10.49
CA PRO A 76 3.98 -5.15 -11.41
C PRO A 76 3.30 -4.11 -12.31
N VAL A 77 3.88 -2.92 -12.35
CA VAL A 77 3.39 -1.79 -13.15
C VAL A 77 4.56 -1.01 -13.73
N VAL A 78 4.34 -0.41 -14.89
CA VAL A 78 5.27 0.56 -15.49
C VAL A 78 4.61 1.93 -15.45
N HIS A 79 5.23 2.87 -14.74
CA HIS A 79 4.73 4.24 -14.61
C HIS A 79 5.86 5.25 -14.68
N ALA A 80 5.64 6.36 -15.36
CA ALA A 80 6.62 7.41 -15.52
C ALA A 80 6.26 8.63 -14.66
N PHE A 81 6.93 8.77 -13.53
CA PHE A 81 6.83 9.98 -12.71
C PHE A 81 7.59 11.14 -13.39
N ARG A 82 6.94 12.26 -13.56
CA ARG A 82 7.53 13.46 -14.17
C ARG A 82 8.09 14.40 -13.11
N LYS A 83 8.95 15.31 -13.54
CA LYS A 83 9.47 16.36 -12.64
C LYS A 83 8.31 17.11 -11.97
N GLY A 84 8.36 17.19 -10.64
CA GLY A 84 7.33 17.81 -9.81
C GLY A 84 6.23 16.86 -9.34
N SER A 85 6.18 15.62 -9.85
CA SER A 85 5.31 14.59 -9.29
C SER A 85 5.80 14.12 -7.92
N ARG A 86 4.86 13.64 -7.11
CA ARG A 86 5.13 12.99 -5.82
C ARG A 86 4.50 11.61 -5.78
N ILE A 87 5.20 10.66 -5.18
CA ILE A 87 4.67 9.33 -4.91
C ILE A 87 3.84 9.41 -3.62
N ARG A 88 2.65 8.84 -3.64
CA ARG A 88 1.82 8.66 -2.45
C ARG A 88 1.53 7.18 -2.26
N VAL A 89 1.74 6.70 -1.03
CA VAL A 89 1.25 5.40 -0.56
C VAL A 89 0.12 5.65 0.42
N THR A 90 -1.01 5.00 0.18
CA THR A 90 -2.16 5.06 1.07
C THR A 90 -2.43 3.65 1.61
N LEU A 91 -2.50 3.50 2.93
CA LEU A 91 -2.91 2.27 3.60
C LEU A 91 -4.37 2.39 4.03
N THR A 92 -5.17 1.41 3.68
CA THR A 92 -6.59 1.32 4.02
C THR A 92 -7.00 -0.11 4.31
N ALA A 93 -8.20 -0.31 4.85
CA ALA A 93 -8.89 -1.59 4.72
C ALA A 93 -9.28 -1.81 3.25
N PRO A 94 -9.27 -3.05 2.74
CA PRO A 94 -9.67 -3.34 1.37
C PRO A 94 -11.17 -3.16 1.13
N GLY A 95 -11.54 -2.93 -0.14
CA GLY A 95 -12.92 -3.01 -0.63
C GLY A 95 -13.68 -1.70 -0.78
N GLY A 96 -13.20 -0.58 -0.23
CA GLY A 96 -13.90 0.70 -0.29
C GLY A 96 -13.90 1.40 -1.67
N ASP A 97 -12.98 1.02 -2.53
CA ASP A 97 -12.70 1.67 -3.82
C ASP A 97 -13.17 0.86 -5.06
N ARG A 98 -13.69 -0.37 -4.85
CA ARG A 98 -14.06 -1.28 -5.94
C ARG A 98 -15.45 -1.88 -5.73
N PRO A 99 -16.45 -1.54 -6.56
CA PRO A 99 -17.83 -1.99 -6.37
C PRO A 99 -18.05 -3.49 -6.62
N LEU A 100 -17.08 -4.19 -7.23
CA LEU A 100 -17.17 -5.62 -7.53
C LEU A 100 -16.14 -6.45 -6.74
N TRP A 101 -15.69 -5.94 -5.62
CA TRP A 101 -14.69 -6.62 -4.81
C TRP A 101 -15.30 -7.83 -4.09
N MET A 102 -14.69 -8.99 -4.26
CA MET A 102 -15.11 -10.26 -3.65
C MET A 102 -14.24 -10.66 -2.44
N TRP A 103 -13.59 -9.71 -1.80
CA TRP A 103 -12.79 -9.97 -0.62
C TRP A 103 -13.67 -10.26 0.59
N LYS A 104 -13.48 -11.41 1.23
CA LYS A 104 -14.15 -11.69 2.49
C LYS A 104 -13.46 -10.89 3.59
N THR A 105 -14.09 -9.81 4.01
CA THR A 105 -13.60 -8.98 5.11
C THR A 105 -13.62 -9.73 6.44
N ILE A 106 -12.72 -9.37 7.32
CA ILE A 106 -12.78 -9.77 8.72
C ILE A 106 -13.74 -8.80 9.40
N ASP A 107 -14.79 -9.34 9.99
CA ASP A 107 -15.77 -8.56 10.75
C ASP A 107 -15.52 -8.80 12.25
N ASP A 108 -14.54 -8.12 12.78
CA ASP A 108 -14.14 -8.12 14.18
C ASP A 108 -14.38 -6.77 14.86
N GLY A 109 -15.25 -5.95 14.28
CA GLY A 109 -15.59 -4.62 14.76
C GLY A 109 -14.58 -3.55 14.32
N THR A 110 -14.28 -2.59 15.19
CA THR A 110 -13.34 -1.51 14.89
C THR A 110 -11.94 -1.92 15.29
N THR A 111 -11.07 -2.09 14.31
CA THR A 111 -9.63 -2.34 14.52
C THR A 111 -8.85 -1.05 14.34
N GLU A 112 -8.10 -0.67 15.36
CA GLU A 112 -7.13 0.41 15.26
C GLU A 112 -5.78 -0.15 14.82
N VAL A 113 -5.21 0.44 13.76
CA VAL A 113 -3.91 0.08 13.21
C VAL A 113 -2.95 1.25 13.37
N THR A 114 -1.83 1.03 14.04
CA THR A 114 -0.75 2.01 14.16
C THR A 114 0.41 1.62 13.25
N VAL A 115 0.76 2.52 12.33
CA VAL A 115 1.93 2.36 11.46
C VAL A 115 3.14 2.98 12.12
N HIS A 116 4.23 2.22 12.22
CA HIS A 116 5.50 2.64 12.79
C HIS A 116 6.48 3.04 11.69
N SER A 117 7.17 4.16 11.87
CA SER A 117 8.24 4.63 10.99
C SER A 117 9.37 5.22 11.85
N THR A 118 9.98 4.37 12.65
CA THR A 118 11.11 4.72 13.52
C THR A 118 12.41 4.12 12.99
N VAL A 119 13.54 4.45 13.60
CA VAL A 119 14.83 3.83 13.25
C VAL A 119 14.80 2.31 13.45
N ALA A 120 14.10 1.83 14.49
CA ALA A 120 14.01 0.40 14.80
C ALA A 120 12.95 -0.33 13.94
N THR A 121 11.90 0.37 13.51
CA THR A 121 10.78 -0.17 12.72
C THR A 121 10.49 0.70 11.50
N PRO A 122 11.42 0.76 10.51
CA PRO A 122 11.31 1.65 9.35
C PRO A 122 10.32 1.09 8.33
N SER A 123 9.14 1.70 8.24
CA SER A 123 8.24 1.43 7.11
C SER A 123 8.77 2.08 5.84
N SER A 124 8.77 1.35 4.74
CA SER A 124 9.38 1.77 3.47
C SER A 124 8.59 1.31 2.26
N LEU A 125 8.83 1.99 1.14
CA LEU A 125 8.40 1.58 -0.19
C LEU A 125 9.65 1.25 -1.01
N VAL A 126 9.69 0.04 -1.59
CA VAL A 126 10.76 -0.40 -2.49
C VAL A 126 10.24 -0.40 -3.92
N LEU A 127 10.89 0.35 -4.80
CA LEU A 127 10.51 0.48 -6.20
C LEU A 127 11.71 0.19 -7.10
N PRO A 128 11.55 -0.66 -8.15
CA PRO A 128 12.56 -0.77 -9.19
C PRO A 128 12.56 0.50 -10.06
N VAL A 129 13.73 1.08 -10.29
CA VAL A 129 13.88 2.30 -11.11
C VAL A 129 14.69 1.97 -12.34
N VAL A 130 14.17 2.36 -13.52
CA VAL A 130 14.92 2.26 -14.77
C VAL A 130 15.76 3.54 -14.93
N GLU A 131 17.07 3.39 -14.80
CA GLU A 131 18.00 4.50 -14.93
C GLU A 131 18.14 4.99 -16.39
N GLY A 132 18.53 6.25 -16.55
CA GLY A 132 18.80 6.85 -17.87
C GLY A 132 17.56 7.13 -18.72
N THR A 133 16.37 6.76 -18.26
CA THR A 133 15.11 6.99 -18.95
C THR A 133 14.42 8.24 -18.42
N ARG A 134 13.90 9.06 -19.31
CA ARG A 134 13.11 10.24 -18.95
C ARG A 134 11.75 10.19 -19.64
N ALA A 135 10.71 10.51 -18.91
CA ALA A 135 9.39 10.74 -19.50
C ALA A 135 9.44 11.99 -20.38
N GLY A 136 9.31 11.80 -21.68
CA GLY A 136 9.24 12.89 -22.66
C GLY A 136 7.79 13.36 -22.90
N GLY A 137 7.67 14.48 -23.62
CA GLY A 137 6.37 15.02 -24.03
C GLY A 137 5.57 15.73 -22.94
N PRO A 138 4.40 16.24 -23.29
CA PRO A 138 3.51 16.93 -22.35
C PRO A 138 2.96 15.96 -21.29
N LEU A 139 2.48 16.52 -20.20
CA LEU A 139 1.76 15.76 -19.18
C LEU A 139 0.52 15.14 -19.84
N PRO A 140 0.34 13.80 -19.80
CA PRO A 140 -0.81 13.16 -20.40
C PRO A 140 -2.09 13.59 -19.68
N ALA A 141 -3.23 13.46 -20.34
CA ALA A 141 -4.52 13.64 -19.68
C ALA A 141 -4.60 12.73 -18.45
N CYS A 142 -5.20 13.23 -17.38
CA CYS A 142 -5.42 12.45 -16.18
C CYS A 142 -6.63 11.56 -16.40
N ASN A 143 -6.41 10.40 -17.02
CA ASN A 143 -7.46 9.44 -17.31
C ASN A 143 -7.70 8.53 -16.10
N ALA A 144 -8.96 8.21 -15.90
CA ALA A 144 -9.39 7.24 -14.93
C ALA A 144 -9.22 5.82 -15.46
N LEU A 145 -8.62 4.94 -14.69
CA LEU A 145 -8.86 3.51 -14.83
C LEU A 145 -10.27 3.19 -14.29
N ARG A 146 -10.87 2.13 -14.81
CA ARG A 146 -12.21 1.72 -14.37
C ARG A 146 -12.24 1.53 -12.85
N GLY A 147 -13.12 2.27 -12.17
CA GLY A 147 -13.25 2.26 -10.71
C GLY A 147 -12.18 3.06 -9.95
N GLN A 148 -11.29 3.76 -10.65
CA GLN A 148 -10.18 4.50 -10.04
C GLN A 148 -9.97 5.82 -10.77
N PRO A 149 -10.85 6.80 -10.54
CA PRO A 149 -10.82 8.06 -11.24
C PRO A 149 -9.59 8.89 -10.86
N CYS A 150 -9.10 9.66 -11.83
CA CYS A 150 -8.28 10.81 -11.51
C CYS A 150 -9.11 11.80 -10.69
N ARG A 151 -8.54 12.29 -9.60
CA ARG A 151 -9.23 13.22 -8.69
C ARG A 151 -8.30 14.37 -8.31
N ARG A 152 -8.89 15.47 -7.85
CA ARG A 152 -8.10 16.53 -7.25
C ARG A 152 -7.41 16.02 -5.99
N TYR A 153 -6.10 16.25 -5.89
CA TYR A 153 -5.36 15.88 -4.69
C TYR A 153 -5.85 16.68 -3.48
N LEU A 154 -6.21 15.97 -2.43
CA LEU A 154 -6.53 16.53 -1.13
C LEU A 154 -5.38 16.19 -0.17
N PRO A 155 -4.66 17.20 0.38
CA PRO A 155 -3.67 16.96 1.42
C PRO A 155 -4.34 16.26 2.61
N THR A 156 -3.68 15.26 3.17
CA THR A 156 -4.07 14.77 4.50
C THR A 156 -3.79 15.88 5.49
N SER A 157 -4.81 16.30 6.24
CA SER A 157 -4.60 17.15 7.41
C SER A 157 -3.66 16.37 8.34
N ASN A 158 -2.50 16.94 8.65
CA ASN A 158 -1.69 16.41 9.74
C ASN A 158 -2.58 16.50 10.99
N ALA A 159 -3.00 15.35 11.51
CA ALA A 159 -3.53 15.31 12.86
C ALA A 159 -2.36 15.76 13.76
N THR A 160 -2.44 16.99 14.23
CA THR A 160 -1.52 17.49 15.24
C THR A 160 -1.81 16.65 16.48
N THR A 161 -0.96 15.68 16.75
CA THR A 161 -0.96 15.01 18.04
C THR A 161 -0.61 16.06 19.08
N GLY A 162 -1.62 16.47 19.85
CA GLY A 162 -1.47 17.25 21.06
C GLY A 162 -0.85 16.40 22.18
#